data_619a9a67e27ee3508aedd4f89fbc4766
#
_entry.id   619a9a67e27ee3508aedd4f89fbc4766
#
_cell.length_a   1.000
_cell.length_b   1.000
_cell.length_c   1.000
_cell.angle_alpha   90.00
_cell.angle_beta   90.00
_cell.angle_gamma   90.00
#
_symmetry.space_group_name_H-M   'P 1'
#
loop_
_entity.id
_entity.type
_entity.pdbx_description
1 polymer ?
#
loop_
_entity_poly.entity_id
_entity_poly.type
_entity_poly.pdbx_seq_one_letter_code
_entity_poly.pdbx_strand_id
1 'polypeptide(L)'
;MALQERVILVDPDTHGRTNIKGMLSQAEYLVIGEAEDGITALKMIRDRQPDLVLAEVSLPGVSGLELARIVHDDRLAPVILISGAFGREMMARVREVRAAGFLSKPVDEVSLLAVVEVALAHYAEVLELEQKLVKLKEELDTRKVVERAKGILMSQFGLTEAEAFRRIQKQSMNRRLSMRAVAEAIILAHNV
;
A
#
# COMPACT_ATOMS: atom_id res chain seq x y z
N MET A 1 -5.01 -15.10 18.68
CA MET A 1 -3.56 -15.02 18.47
C MET A 1 -3.35 -13.89 17.48
N ALA A 2 -2.58 -12.87 17.82
CA ALA A 2 -2.13 -11.88 16.86
C ALA A 2 -1.34 -12.61 15.76
N LEU A 3 -1.56 -12.25 14.50
CA LEU A 3 -0.74 -12.74 13.39
C LEU A 3 0.65 -12.12 13.59
N GLN A 4 1.70 -12.91 13.55
CA GLN A 4 3.08 -12.42 13.61
C GLN A 4 3.40 -11.72 12.29
N GLU A 5 3.99 -10.53 12.35
CA GLU A 5 4.45 -9.80 11.16
C GLU A 5 5.56 -10.59 10.45
N ARG A 6 5.42 -10.72 9.14
CA ARG A 6 6.23 -11.54 8.26
C ARG A 6 7.33 -10.70 7.62
N VAL A 7 8.58 -11.03 7.89
CA VAL A 7 9.74 -10.24 7.48
C VAL A 7 10.59 -10.99 6.46
N ILE A 8 11.09 -10.29 5.43
CA ILE A 8 12.16 -10.76 4.55
C ILE A 8 13.43 -9.98 4.84
N LEU A 9 14.54 -10.68 5.00
CA LEU A 9 15.87 -10.13 5.20
C LEU A 9 16.71 -10.25 3.93
N VAL A 10 17.35 -9.14 3.53
CA VAL A 10 18.18 -9.08 2.33
C VAL A 10 19.54 -8.47 2.69
N ASP A 11 20.56 -9.28 2.81
CA ASP A 11 21.92 -8.86 3.10
C ASP A 11 22.88 -9.94 2.59
N PRO A 12 23.94 -9.62 1.83
CA PRO A 12 24.94 -10.60 1.41
C PRO A 12 25.74 -11.15 2.59
N ASP A 13 25.83 -10.42 3.72
CA ASP A 13 26.52 -10.87 4.92
C ASP A 13 25.65 -11.85 5.74
N THR A 14 26.00 -13.13 5.71
CA THR A 14 25.31 -14.19 6.44
C THR A 14 25.33 -13.95 7.96
N HIS A 15 26.45 -13.41 8.50
CA HIS A 15 26.55 -13.16 9.93
C HIS A 15 25.60 -12.02 10.35
N GLY A 16 25.56 -10.93 9.58
CA GLY A 16 24.61 -9.83 9.78
C GLY A 16 23.17 -10.31 9.73
N ARG A 17 22.80 -11.13 8.73
CA ARG A 17 21.45 -11.72 8.64
C ARG A 17 21.09 -12.55 9.86
N THR A 18 21.99 -13.45 10.29
CA THR A 18 21.76 -14.31 11.46
C THR A 18 21.51 -13.50 12.72
N ASN A 19 22.28 -12.43 12.92
CA ASN A 19 22.13 -11.54 14.09
C ASN A 19 20.77 -10.81 14.07
N ILE A 20 20.42 -10.17 12.95
CA ILE A 20 19.15 -9.47 12.79
C ILE A 20 17.97 -10.44 12.94
N LYS A 21 18.05 -11.63 12.35
CA LYS A 21 17.04 -12.68 12.50
C LYS A 21 16.84 -13.08 13.95
N GLY A 22 17.93 -13.19 14.73
CA GLY A 22 17.88 -13.49 16.16
C GLY A 22 17.10 -12.43 16.94
N MET A 23 17.41 -11.14 16.72
CA MET A 23 16.73 -10.00 17.35
C MET A 23 15.23 -9.99 17.00
N LEU A 24 14.88 -10.14 15.71
CA LEU A 24 13.49 -10.17 15.26
C LEU A 24 12.70 -11.34 15.86
N SER A 25 13.31 -12.53 15.90
CA SER A 25 12.65 -13.71 16.45
C SER A 25 12.38 -13.59 17.96
N GLN A 26 13.27 -12.93 18.71
CA GLN A 26 13.06 -12.65 20.14
C GLN A 26 11.90 -11.67 20.37
N ALA A 27 11.67 -10.77 19.42
CA ALA A 27 10.56 -9.82 19.43
C ALA A 27 9.30 -10.33 18.70
N GLU A 28 9.19 -11.65 18.51
CA GLU A 28 8.04 -12.35 17.94
C GLU A 28 7.74 -12.04 16.45
N TYR A 29 8.68 -11.43 15.69
CA TYR A 29 8.58 -11.30 14.23
C TYR A 29 8.97 -12.61 13.53
N LEU A 30 8.26 -12.93 12.44
CA LEU A 30 8.48 -14.15 11.68
C LEU A 30 9.33 -13.88 10.42
N VAL A 31 10.59 -14.28 10.41
CA VAL A 31 11.43 -14.22 9.21
C VAL A 31 11.03 -15.32 8.25
N ILE A 32 10.31 -14.97 7.17
CA ILE A 32 9.78 -15.91 6.17
C ILE A 32 10.71 -16.11 4.98
N GLY A 33 11.76 -15.32 4.86
CA GLY A 33 12.73 -15.44 3.77
C GLY A 33 14.01 -14.66 4.01
N GLU A 34 15.08 -15.17 3.42
CA GLU A 34 16.40 -14.56 3.40
C GLU A 34 16.96 -14.58 1.98
N ALA A 35 17.58 -13.47 1.55
CA ALA A 35 18.21 -13.35 0.25
C ALA A 35 19.57 -12.64 0.37
N GLU A 36 20.47 -12.93 -0.58
CA GLU A 36 21.83 -12.36 -0.63
C GLU A 36 21.97 -11.32 -1.74
N ASP A 37 21.00 -11.22 -2.63
CA ASP A 37 20.97 -10.30 -3.75
C ASP A 37 19.56 -9.72 -3.99
N GLY A 38 19.51 -8.60 -4.69
CA GLY A 38 18.27 -7.88 -4.91
C GLY A 38 17.31 -8.56 -5.88
N ILE A 39 17.80 -9.38 -6.84
CA ILE A 39 16.95 -10.06 -7.81
C ILE A 39 16.17 -11.20 -7.13
N THR A 40 16.88 -12.03 -6.37
CA THR A 40 16.28 -13.10 -5.55
C THR A 40 15.30 -12.52 -4.53
N ALA A 41 15.69 -11.41 -3.88
CA ALA A 41 14.83 -10.71 -2.95
C ALA A 41 13.52 -10.24 -3.59
N LEU A 42 13.59 -9.59 -4.75
CA LEU A 42 12.39 -9.07 -5.43
C LEU A 42 11.42 -10.20 -5.81
N LYS A 43 11.93 -11.32 -6.32
CA LYS A 43 11.12 -12.51 -6.60
C LYS A 43 10.44 -13.02 -5.33
N MET A 44 11.20 -13.18 -4.25
CA MET A 44 10.70 -13.67 -2.97
C MET A 44 9.63 -12.73 -2.36
N ILE A 45 9.82 -11.41 -2.46
CA ILE A 45 8.86 -10.41 -1.98
C ILE A 45 7.53 -10.53 -2.72
N ARG A 46 7.56 -10.64 -4.05
CA ARG A 46 6.36 -10.81 -4.87
C ARG A 46 5.61 -12.11 -4.57
N ASP A 47 6.35 -13.21 -4.40
CA ASP A 47 5.78 -14.54 -4.17
C ASP A 47 5.19 -14.68 -2.75
N ARG A 48 5.86 -14.12 -1.75
CA ARG A 48 5.54 -14.34 -0.34
C ARG A 48 4.76 -13.21 0.30
N GLN A 49 4.72 -12.01 -0.30
CA GLN A 49 4.01 -10.84 0.20
C GLN A 49 4.27 -10.59 1.70
N PRO A 50 5.49 -10.18 2.10
CA PRO A 50 5.84 -9.92 3.49
C PRO A 50 5.16 -8.64 3.99
N ASP A 51 5.09 -8.49 5.31
CA ASP A 51 4.65 -7.27 5.97
C ASP A 51 5.76 -6.23 6.07
N LEU A 52 7.03 -6.67 6.01
CA LEU A 52 8.22 -5.81 6.08
C LEU A 52 9.40 -6.43 5.31
N VAL A 53 10.22 -5.57 4.72
CA VAL A 53 11.52 -5.93 4.12
C VAL A 53 12.62 -5.15 4.82
N LEU A 54 13.67 -5.84 5.27
CA LEU A 54 14.93 -5.27 5.72
C LEU A 54 16.00 -5.55 4.66
N ALA A 55 16.59 -4.52 4.08
CA ALA A 55 17.52 -4.69 2.97
C ALA A 55 18.81 -3.87 3.14
N GLU A 56 19.97 -4.52 2.98
CA GLU A 56 21.24 -3.83 2.81
C GLU A 56 21.22 -2.96 1.55
N VAL A 57 21.78 -1.76 1.63
CA VAL A 57 21.89 -0.84 0.48
C VAL A 57 22.78 -1.40 -0.61
N SER A 58 23.89 -2.00 -0.24
CA SER A 58 24.90 -2.53 -1.16
C SER A 58 24.64 -4.01 -1.48
N LEU A 59 23.67 -4.27 -2.36
CA LEU A 59 23.36 -5.62 -2.83
C LEU A 59 23.94 -5.90 -4.22
N PRO A 60 24.31 -7.16 -4.50
CA PRO A 60 24.64 -7.58 -5.86
C PRO A 60 23.41 -7.49 -6.79
N GLY A 61 23.64 -7.18 -8.07
CA GLY A 61 22.61 -7.06 -9.08
C GLY A 61 21.74 -5.82 -8.89
N VAL A 62 20.56 -5.96 -8.32
CA VAL A 62 19.66 -4.87 -7.96
C VAL A 62 20.05 -4.33 -6.59
N SER A 63 20.45 -3.06 -6.50
CA SER A 63 20.83 -2.43 -5.23
C SER A 63 19.64 -2.34 -4.25
N GLY A 64 19.92 -2.26 -2.94
CA GLY A 64 18.87 -2.09 -1.94
C GLY A 64 18.02 -0.82 -2.15
N LEU A 65 18.62 0.27 -2.64
CA LEU A 65 17.88 1.48 -3.00
C LEU A 65 16.91 1.24 -4.18
N GLU A 66 17.36 0.54 -5.20
CA GLU A 66 16.52 0.20 -6.34
C GLU A 66 15.43 -0.80 -5.97
N LEU A 67 15.78 -1.80 -5.14
CA LEU A 67 14.81 -2.73 -4.55
C LEU A 67 13.73 -1.97 -3.77
N ALA A 68 14.12 -1.03 -2.89
CA ALA A 68 13.18 -0.23 -2.11
C ALA A 68 12.24 0.58 -3.01
N ARG A 69 12.76 1.19 -4.08
CA ARG A 69 11.95 1.92 -5.05
C ARG A 69 10.93 1.01 -5.74
N ILE A 70 11.35 -0.14 -6.25
CA ILE A 70 10.45 -1.08 -6.94
C ILE A 70 9.36 -1.59 -5.99
N VAL A 71 9.76 -2.00 -4.77
CA VAL A 71 8.82 -2.51 -3.75
C VAL A 71 7.82 -1.45 -3.33
N HIS A 72 8.25 -0.18 -3.22
CA HIS A 72 7.38 0.95 -2.93
C HIS A 72 6.41 1.23 -4.09
N ASP A 73 6.92 1.33 -5.34
CA ASP A 73 6.11 1.66 -6.52
C ASP A 73 5.05 0.58 -6.80
N ASP A 74 5.41 -0.70 -6.59
CA ASP A 74 4.52 -1.86 -6.71
C ASP A 74 3.62 -2.06 -5.46
N ARG A 75 3.79 -1.25 -4.39
CA ARG A 75 3.03 -1.30 -3.11
C ARG A 75 3.06 -2.67 -2.45
N LEU A 76 4.21 -3.32 -2.42
CA LEU A 76 4.33 -4.69 -1.92
C LEU A 76 4.53 -4.74 -0.40
N ALA A 77 5.40 -3.89 0.15
CA ALA A 77 5.71 -3.81 1.58
C ALA A 77 6.51 -2.54 1.91
N PRO A 78 6.57 -2.11 3.19
CA PRO A 78 7.54 -1.12 3.64
C PRO A 78 8.95 -1.71 3.60
N VAL A 79 9.94 -0.91 3.17
CA VAL A 79 11.34 -1.30 3.13
C VAL A 79 12.16 -0.45 4.09
N ILE A 80 12.84 -1.08 5.03
CA ILE A 80 13.87 -0.46 5.85
C ILE A 80 15.22 -0.78 5.24
N LEU A 81 15.99 0.25 4.95
CA LEU A 81 17.34 0.11 4.40
C LEU A 81 18.37 0.04 5.52
N ILE A 82 19.37 -0.81 5.34
CA ILE A 82 20.48 -0.99 6.27
C ILE A 82 21.78 -0.68 5.54
N SER A 83 22.71 0.06 6.16
CA SER A 83 24.02 0.32 5.54
C SER A 83 25.10 0.62 6.58
N GLY A 84 26.33 0.23 6.27
CA GLY A 84 27.51 0.69 7.00
C GLY A 84 27.93 2.12 6.66
N ALA A 85 27.45 2.66 5.54
CA ALA A 85 27.72 4.03 5.10
C ALA A 85 26.60 4.97 5.53
N PHE A 86 26.92 5.98 6.32
CA PHE A 86 25.99 7.00 6.79
C PHE A 86 26.47 8.38 6.36
N GLY A 87 25.58 9.24 5.87
CA GLY A 87 25.88 10.60 5.48
C GLY A 87 24.70 11.30 4.82
N ARG A 88 24.81 12.62 4.63
CA ARG A 88 23.73 13.44 4.04
C ARG A 88 23.31 12.96 2.65
N GLU A 89 24.27 12.55 1.83
CA GLU A 89 24.00 12.05 0.48
C GLU A 89 23.22 10.73 0.52
N MET A 90 23.63 9.80 1.37
CA MET A 90 22.91 8.54 1.57
C MET A 90 21.46 8.80 2.02
N MET A 91 21.28 9.68 3.00
CA MET A 91 19.93 10.03 3.49
C MET A 91 19.08 10.74 2.45
N ALA A 92 19.66 11.49 1.51
CA ALA A 92 18.93 12.05 0.38
C ALA A 92 18.41 10.95 -0.55
N ARG A 93 19.24 9.95 -0.88
CA ARG A 93 18.88 8.79 -1.70
C ARG A 93 17.81 7.91 -1.03
N VAL A 94 17.93 7.67 0.29
CA VAL A 94 16.93 6.94 1.08
C VAL A 94 15.56 7.59 1.01
N ARG A 95 15.50 8.93 1.12
CA ARG A 95 14.24 9.68 0.98
C ARG A 95 13.69 9.64 -0.45
N GLU A 96 14.54 9.74 -1.46
CA GLU A 96 14.14 9.69 -2.87
C GLU A 96 13.43 8.38 -3.23
N VAL A 97 13.92 7.25 -2.71
CA VAL A 97 13.31 5.94 -2.93
C VAL A 97 12.13 5.64 -1.98
N ARG A 98 11.78 6.60 -1.11
CA ARG A 98 10.68 6.47 -0.14
C ARG A 98 10.79 5.24 0.75
N ALA A 99 12.02 4.91 1.17
CA ALA A 99 12.23 3.87 2.16
C ALA A 99 11.49 4.22 3.46
N ALA A 100 10.89 3.22 4.10
CA ALA A 100 10.11 3.37 5.33
C ALA A 100 11.00 3.65 6.55
N GLY A 101 12.29 3.31 6.47
CA GLY A 101 13.26 3.55 7.52
C GLY A 101 14.70 3.34 7.04
N PHE A 102 15.64 3.70 7.91
CA PHE A 102 17.07 3.48 7.70
C PHE A 102 17.76 3.09 9.02
N LEU A 103 18.64 2.13 8.95
CA LEU A 103 19.47 1.66 10.06
C LEU A 103 20.95 1.70 9.67
N SER A 104 21.80 2.22 10.54
CA SER A 104 23.25 2.15 10.34
C SER A 104 23.83 0.88 10.97
N LYS A 105 24.78 0.24 10.31
CA LYS A 105 25.55 -0.86 10.91
C LYS A 105 26.61 -0.28 11.88
N PRO A 106 26.88 -0.94 13.02
CA PRO A 106 26.25 -2.18 13.48
C PRO A 106 24.82 -1.95 13.97
N VAL A 107 23.91 -2.89 13.64
CA VAL A 107 22.50 -2.80 14.05
C VAL A 107 22.38 -3.31 15.48
N ASP A 108 21.81 -2.51 16.37
CA ASP A 108 21.43 -2.90 17.71
C ASP A 108 19.92 -3.19 17.80
N GLU A 109 19.54 -3.99 18.79
CA GLU A 109 18.16 -4.47 18.95
C GLU A 109 17.16 -3.32 19.19
N VAL A 110 17.54 -2.35 20.02
CA VAL A 110 16.63 -1.23 20.38
C VAL A 110 16.33 -0.38 19.16
N SER A 111 17.36 -0.01 18.39
CA SER A 111 17.21 0.76 17.16
C SER A 111 16.44 -0.01 16.10
N LEU A 112 16.70 -1.32 15.96
CA LEU A 112 16.01 -2.20 15.03
C LEU A 112 14.52 -2.21 15.31
N LEU A 113 14.11 -2.55 16.52
CA LEU A 113 12.70 -2.67 16.88
C LEU A 113 11.97 -1.33 16.81
N ALA A 114 12.60 -0.24 17.26
CA ALA A 114 12.01 1.08 17.18
C ALA A 114 11.71 1.48 15.73
N VAL A 115 12.63 1.25 14.79
CA VAL A 115 12.44 1.58 13.37
C VAL A 115 11.41 0.65 12.71
N VAL A 116 11.40 -0.64 13.06
CA VAL A 116 10.43 -1.62 12.55
C VAL A 116 9.01 -1.23 12.95
N GLU A 117 8.77 -0.97 14.24
CA GLU A 117 7.44 -0.57 14.76
C GLU A 117 6.92 0.70 14.07
N VAL A 118 7.78 1.73 13.96
CA VAL A 118 7.40 2.98 13.30
C VAL A 118 7.10 2.77 11.81
N ALA A 119 7.91 1.96 11.11
CA ALA A 119 7.71 1.68 9.70
C ALA A 119 6.40 0.93 9.43
N LEU A 120 6.09 -0.08 10.23
CA LEU A 120 4.84 -0.85 10.12
C LEU A 120 3.62 0.01 10.42
N ALA A 121 3.65 0.78 11.52
CA ALA A 121 2.55 1.67 11.90
C ALA A 121 2.28 2.74 10.82
N HIS A 122 3.33 3.38 10.31
CA HIS A 122 3.19 4.39 9.26
C HIS A 122 2.67 3.79 7.95
N TYR A 123 3.14 2.60 7.56
CA TYR A 123 2.66 1.94 6.35
C TYR A 123 1.18 1.57 6.45
N ALA A 124 0.74 1.06 7.61
CA ALA A 124 -0.67 0.76 7.86
C ALA A 124 -1.55 2.01 7.76
N GLU A 125 -1.10 3.15 8.31
CA GLU A 125 -1.80 4.44 8.19
C GLU A 125 -1.92 4.90 6.73
N VAL A 126 -0.83 4.79 5.95
CA VAL A 126 -0.85 5.14 4.52
C VAL A 126 -1.86 4.30 3.75
N LEU A 127 -1.87 2.99 3.97
CA LEU A 127 -2.84 2.09 3.33
C LEU A 127 -4.29 2.43 3.70
N GLU A 128 -4.56 2.76 4.96
CA GLU A 128 -5.89 3.18 5.40
C GLU A 128 -6.33 4.49 4.72
N LEU A 129 -5.43 5.47 4.63
CA LEU A 129 -5.70 6.75 3.96
C LEU A 129 -5.95 6.57 2.46
N GLU A 130 -5.20 5.70 1.79
CA GLU A 130 -5.40 5.37 0.38
C GLU A 130 -6.78 4.71 0.14
N GLN A 131 -7.16 3.76 0.99
CA GLN A 131 -8.49 3.13 0.92
C GLN A 131 -9.62 4.15 1.12
N LYS A 132 -9.46 5.08 2.08
CA LYS A 132 -10.41 6.18 2.29
C LYS A 132 -10.51 7.10 1.06
N LEU A 133 -9.36 7.42 0.43
CA LEU A 133 -9.34 8.23 -0.80
C LEU A 133 -10.05 7.56 -1.96
N VAL A 134 -9.84 6.26 -2.18
CA VAL A 134 -10.54 5.49 -3.22
C VAL A 134 -12.03 5.54 -2.99
N LYS A 135 -12.48 5.25 -1.76
CA LYS A 135 -13.89 5.26 -1.38
C LYS A 135 -14.55 6.62 -1.59
N LEU A 136 -13.89 7.71 -1.17
CA LEU A 136 -14.40 9.07 -1.36
C LEU A 136 -14.50 9.45 -2.83
N LYS A 137 -13.55 9.05 -3.67
CA LYS A 137 -13.62 9.26 -5.12
C LYS A 137 -14.82 8.54 -5.74
N GLU A 138 -15.04 7.28 -5.36
CA GLU A 138 -16.19 6.50 -5.84
C GLU A 138 -17.53 7.12 -5.41
N GLU A 139 -17.62 7.63 -4.18
CA GLU A 139 -18.81 8.33 -3.69
C GLU A 139 -19.06 9.63 -4.48
N LEU A 140 -18.02 10.43 -4.74
CA LEU A 140 -18.12 11.64 -5.54
C LEU A 140 -18.55 11.35 -6.99
N ASP A 141 -17.97 10.33 -7.61
CA ASP A 141 -18.33 9.96 -8.98
C ASP A 141 -19.76 9.40 -9.04
N THR A 142 -20.16 8.62 -8.06
CA THR A 142 -21.55 8.14 -7.94
C THR A 142 -22.51 9.33 -7.82
N ARG A 143 -22.19 10.32 -6.98
CA ARG A 143 -23.01 11.52 -6.82
C ARG A 143 -23.16 12.29 -8.14
N LYS A 144 -22.07 12.51 -8.88
CA LYS A 144 -22.10 13.20 -10.19
C LYS A 144 -23.02 12.48 -11.20
N VAL A 145 -22.91 11.15 -11.27
CA VAL A 145 -23.72 10.33 -12.18
C VAL A 145 -25.20 10.38 -11.80
N VAL A 146 -25.51 10.27 -10.49
CA VAL A 146 -26.89 10.37 -9.98
C VAL A 146 -27.48 11.77 -10.24
N GLU A 147 -26.73 12.85 -10.01
CA GLU A 147 -27.18 14.22 -10.30
C GLU A 147 -27.48 14.42 -11.78
N ARG A 148 -26.64 13.88 -12.68
CA ARG A 148 -26.90 13.94 -14.13
C ARG A 148 -28.17 13.17 -14.51
N ALA A 149 -28.37 11.99 -13.97
CA ALA A 149 -29.57 11.19 -14.20
C ALA A 149 -30.84 11.87 -13.65
N LYS A 150 -30.77 12.55 -12.50
CA LYS A 150 -31.85 13.38 -11.96
C LYS A 150 -32.19 14.51 -12.93
N GLY A 151 -31.18 15.24 -13.43
CA GLY A 151 -31.38 16.29 -14.40
C GLY A 151 -32.15 15.84 -15.68
N ILE A 152 -31.81 14.65 -16.19
CA ILE A 152 -32.52 14.03 -17.31
C ILE A 152 -33.98 13.73 -16.95
N LEU A 153 -34.21 13.09 -15.79
CA LEU A 153 -35.59 12.77 -15.36
C LEU A 153 -36.44 14.03 -15.13
N MET A 154 -35.85 15.07 -14.57
CA MET A 154 -36.52 16.36 -14.37
C MET A 154 -36.89 17.01 -15.69
N SER A 155 -35.96 17.07 -16.65
CA SER A 155 -36.18 17.75 -17.94
C SER A 155 -37.15 17.00 -18.85
N GLN A 156 -37.08 15.67 -18.86
CA GLN A 156 -37.90 14.87 -19.81
C GLN A 156 -39.27 14.47 -19.27
N PHE A 157 -39.38 14.26 -17.96
CA PHE A 157 -40.61 13.79 -17.34
C PHE A 157 -41.28 14.84 -16.45
N GLY A 158 -40.75 16.03 -16.34
CA GLY A 158 -41.32 17.12 -15.53
C GLY A 158 -41.26 16.81 -14.01
N LEU A 159 -40.40 15.90 -13.58
CA LEU A 159 -40.30 15.52 -12.17
C LEU A 159 -39.59 16.59 -11.35
N THR A 160 -39.97 16.73 -10.11
CA THR A 160 -39.18 17.49 -9.12
C THR A 160 -37.90 16.71 -8.77
N GLU A 161 -36.93 17.39 -8.23
CA GLU A 161 -35.67 16.79 -7.81
C GLU A 161 -35.88 15.61 -6.83
N ALA A 162 -36.78 15.79 -5.86
CA ALA A 162 -37.12 14.75 -4.89
C ALA A 162 -37.77 13.52 -5.52
N GLU A 163 -38.65 13.71 -6.53
CA GLU A 163 -39.29 12.63 -7.27
C GLU A 163 -38.28 11.88 -8.15
N ALA A 164 -37.40 12.59 -8.84
CA ALA A 164 -36.34 12.02 -9.65
C ALA A 164 -35.41 11.15 -8.79
N PHE A 165 -34.98 11.65 -7.65
CA PHE A 165 -34.17 10.89 -6.69
C PHE A 165 -34.87 9.61 -6.19
N ARG A 166 -36.13 9.74 -5.74
CA ARG A 166 -36.91 8.60 -5.29
C ARG A 166 -37.10 7.55 -6.38
N ARG A 167 -37.25 7.98 -7.64
CA ARG A 167 -37.38 7.07 -8.79
C ARG A 167 -36.11 6.26 -9.01
N ILE A 168 -34.93 6.88 -8.95
CA ILE A 168 -33.65 6.18 -9.04
C ILE A 168 -33.49 5.22 -7.86
N GLN A 169 -33.76 5.65 -6.64
CA GLN A 169 -33.68 4.84 -5.43
C GLN A 169 -34.62 3.61 -5.49
N LYS A 170 -35.86 3.80 -5.88
CA LYS A 170 -36.84 2.71 -6.00
C LYS A 170 -36.40 1.66 -7.05
N GLN A 171 -35.84 2.12 -8.18
CA GLN A 171 -35.31 1.22 -9.21
C GLN A 171 -34.07 0.47 -8.72
N SER A 172 -33.18 1.12 -7.98
CA SER A 172 -32.04 0.49 -7.35
C SER A 172 -32.45 -0.65 -6.41
N MET A 173 -33.42 -0.40 -5.53
CA MET A 173 -33.95 -1.39 -4.61
C MET A 173 -34.68 -2.54 -5.33
N ASN A 174 -35.56 -2.23 -6.28
CA ASN A 174 -36.36 -3.23 -6.99
C ASN A 174 -35.50 -4.16 -7.85
N ARG A 175 -34.43 -3.65 -8.43
CA ARG A 175 -33.54 -4.42 -9.31
C ARG A 175 -32.29 -4.96 -8.60
N ARG A 176 -32.10 -4.63 -7.31
CA ARG A 176 -30.89 -4.96 -6.54
C ARG A 176 -29.60 -4.48 -7.24
N LEU A 177 -29.67 -3.31 -7.86
CA LEU A 177 -28.54 -2.64 -8.51
C LEU A 177 -28.10 -1.44 -7.67
N SER A 178 -26.82 -1.01 -7.82
CA SER A 178 -26.38 0.23 -7.20
C SER A 178 -27.11 1.45 -7.80
N MET A 179 -27.25 2.53 -7.03
CA MET A 179 -27.80 3.78 -7.55
C MET A 179 -27.02 4.31 -8.76
N ARG A 180 -25.70 4.12 -8.76
CA ARG A 180 -24.82 4.45 -9.88
C ARG A 180 -25.22 3.68 -11.14
N ALA A 181 -25.37 2.35 -11.06
CA ALA A 181 -25.74 1.54 -12.22
C ALA A 181 -27.10 1.92 -12.80
N VAL A 182 -28.08 2.24 -11.95
CA VAL A 182 -29.40 2.73 -12.40
C VAL A 182 -29.27 4.10 -13.08
N ALA A 183 -28.48 5.01 -12.51
CA ALA A 183 -28.26 6.33 -13.05
C ALA A 183 -27.52 6.28 -14.40
N GLU A 184 -26.49 5.43 -14.53
CA GLU A 184 -25.78 5.17 -15.79
C GLU A 184 -26.74 4.63 -16.88
N ALA A 185 -27.62 3.69 -16.52
CA ALA A 185 -28.63 3.16 -17.45
C ALA A 185 -29.61 4.26 -17.93
N ILE A 186 -30.01 5.17 -17.04
CA ILE A 186 -30.86 6.30 -17.42
C ILE A 186 -30.11 7.23 -18.38
N ILE A 187 -28.85 7.55 -18.10
CA ILE A 187 -28.04 8.41 -18.96
C ILE A 187 -27.83 7.78 -20.34
N LEU A 188 -27.52 6.47 -20.38
CA LEU A 188 -27.34 5.74 -21.65
C LEU A 188 -28.63 5.73 -22.51
N ALA A 189 -29.75 5.49 -21.86
CA ALA A 189 -31.06 5.47 -22.59
C ALA A 189 -31.46 6.82 -23.19
N HIS A 190 -30.85 7.93 -22.78
CA HIS A 190 -31.23 9.28 -23.17
C HIS A 190 -30.11 10.05 -23.88
N ASN A 191 -28.97 9.44 -24.12
CA ASN A 191 -27.87 9.99 -24.93
C ASN A 191 -27.95 9.55 -26.41
N VAL A 192 -29.10 9.10 -26.88
CA VAL A 192 -29.38 8.73 -28.28
C VAL A 192 -30.12 9.87 -29.00
#